data_df5ae61df201239290f2b0ddffca721a
#
_entry.id   df5ae61df201239290f2b0ddffca721a
#
_cell.length_a   1.000
_cell.length_b   1.000
_cell.length_c   1.000
_cell.angle_alpha   90.00
_cell.angle_beta   90.00
_cell.angle_gamma   90.00
#
_symmetry.space_group_name_H-M   'P 1'
#
loop_
_entity.id
_entity.type
_entity.pdbx_description
1 polymer ?
#
loop_
_entity_poly.entity_id
_entity_poly.type
_entity_poly.pdbx_seq_one_letter_code
_entity_poly.pdbx_strand_id
1 'polypeptide(L)'
;MHISVSGKNMDTGTAFQSHAEDALNSVVGKYFDNAVSGNVTLEKADSGFRVKTRVALSRRIELEATGFAHEAHAALDAAIEHAEKRLRRHKRRLKNHRSAITEAEANEVFEVPMTVYAGVEQLDDFGMEEGPDDLPPVVAEMAYDIEMMTVEQAVMKLELSSHN
;
A
#
# COMPACT_ATOMS: atom_id res chain seq x y z
N MET A 1 -1.84 17.61 1.26
CA MET A 1 -1.20 16.32 0.92
C MET A 1 -0.40 16.49 -0.37
N HIS A 2 0.80 15.92 -0.47
CA HIS A 2 1.57 15.92 -1.73
C HIS A 2 1.12 14.74 -2.59
N ILE A 3 0.68 14.99 -3.82
CA ILE A 3 0.25 13.94 -4.75
C ILE A 3 1.21 13.91 -5.92
N SER A 4 1.66 12.71 -6.29
CA SER A 4 2.47 12.44 -7.46
C SER A 4 1.67 11.59 -8.45
N VAL A 5 1.60 12.04 -9.70
CA VAL A 5 0.91 11.32 -10.78
C VAL A 5 1.92 10.88 -11.82
N SER A 6 1.95 9.61 -12.13
CA SER A 6 2.90 9.02 -13.08
C SER A 6 2.20 8.05 -14.03
N GLY A 7 2.73 7.95 -15.25
CA GLY A 7 2.30 6.95 -16.23
C GLY A 7 3.34 5.84 -16.37
N LYS A 8 2.89 4.60 -16.39
CA LYS A 8 3.75 3.44 -16.68
C LYS A 8 3.74 3.19 -18.18
N ASN A 9 4.88 3.45 -18.84
CA ASN A 9 5.07 3.36 -20.29
C ASN A 9 4.15 4.27 -21.12
N MET A 10 3.68 5.36 -20.52
CA MET A 10 2.84 6.36 -21.20
C MET A 10 2.95 7.70 -20.50
N ASP A 11 2.64 8.77 -21.22
CA ASP A 11 2.56 10.10 -20.65
C ASP A 11 1.17 10.37 -20.07
N THR A 12 1.13 11.06 -18.93
CA THR A 12 -0.11 11.52 -18.31
C THR A 12 -0.29 12.99 -18.66
N GLY A 13 -1.34 13.31 -19.40
CA GLY A 13 -1.64 14.72 -19.73
C GLY A 13 -1.98 15.53 -18.48
N THR A 14 -1.76 16.86 -18.56
CA THR A 14 -2.01 17.79 -17.43
C THR A 14 -3.45 17.73 -16.93
N ALA A 15 -4.42 17.53 -17.79
CA ALA A 15 -5.83 17.39 -17.43
C ALA A 15 -6.07 16.16 -16.53
N PHE A 16 -5.43 15.02 -16.82
CA PHE A 16 -5.51 13.84 -15.98
C PHE A 16 -4.83 14.05 -14.62
N GLN A 17 -3.68 14.72 -14.62
CA GLN A 17 -2.96 15.04 -13.37
C GLN A 17 -3.80 15.91 -12.45
N SER A 18 -4.35 17.03 -12.96
CA SER A 18 -5.21 17.91 -12.16
C SER A 18 -6.45 17.19 -11.63
N HIS A 19 -7.11 16.38 -12.47
CA HIS A 19 -8.28 15.61 -12.05
C HIS A 19 -7.92 14.61 -10.94
N ALA A 20 -6.78 13.91 -11.06
CA ALA A 20 -6.32 12.95 -10.06
C ALA A 20 -6.00 13.63 -8.72
N GLU A 21 -5.35 14.77 -8.76
CA GLU A 21 -5.02 15.56 -7.57
C GLU A 21 -6.27 16.05 -6.85
N ASP A 22 -7.21 16.64 -7.57
CA ASP A 22 -8.45 17.18 -7.02
C ASP A 22 -9.34 16.06 -6.43
N ALA A 23 -9.54 14.98 -7.18
CA ALA A 23 -10.36 13.86 -6.76
C ALA A 23 -9.79 13.17 -5.51
N LEU A 24 -8.48 12.90 -5.51
CA LEU A 24 -7.83 12.23 -4.38
C LEU A 24 -7.80 13.11 -3.13
N ASN A 25 -7.48 14.41 -3.27
CA ASN A 25 -7.53 15.36 -2.15
C ASN A 25 -8.94 15.48 -1.57
N SER A 26 -9.96 15.54 -2.42
CA SER A 26 -11.36 15.63 -2.00
C SER A 26 -11.78 14.41 -1.19
N VAL A 27 -11.48 13.20 -1.67
CA VAL A 27 -11.90 11.95 -1.02
C VAL A 27 -11.12 11.73 0.27
N VAL A 28 -9.81 11.88 0.25
CA VAL A 28 -8.98 11.67 1.45
C VAL A 28 -9.30 12.69 2.53
N GLY A 29 -9.46 13.97 2.17
CA GLY A 29 -9.77 15.05 3.09
C GLY A 29 -11.10 14.89 3.85
N LYS A 30 -12.09 14.16 3.29
CA LYS A 30 -13.33 13.82 4.01
C LYS A 30 -13.12 12.91 5.22
N TYR A 31 -12.06 12.11 5.20
CA TYR A 31 -11.86 11.05 6.18
C TYR A 31 -10.64 11.27 7.05
N PHE A 32 -9.57 11.88 6.51
CA PHE A 32 -8.27 12.05 7.18
C PHE A 32 -7.68 13.44 6.89
N ASP A 33 -7.49 14.23 7.96
CA ASP A 33 -6.94 15.58 7.84
C ASP A 33 -5.42 15.60 7.64
N ASN A 34 -4.71 14.52 8.05
CA ASN A 34 -3.24 14.44 8.11
C ASN A 34 -2.64 13.41 7.15
N ALA A 35 -3.23 13.20 5.98
CA ALA A 35 -2.61 12.35 4.98
C ALA A 35 -1.28 12.94 4.48
N VAL A 36 -0.23 12.11 4.41
CA VAL A 36 1.14 12.53 4.14
C VAL A 36 1.38 12.71 2.65
N SER A 37 1.12 11.66 1.87
CA SER A 37 1.38 11.65 0.43
C SER A 37 0.41 10.73 -0.31
N GLY A 38 0.26 10.98 -1.61
CA GLY A 38 -0.48 10.13 -2.52
C GLY A 38 0.28 9.89 -3.82
N ASN A 39 0.23 8.66 -4.32
CA ASN A 39 0.76 8.30 -5.63
C ASN A 39 -0.36 7.75 -6.49
N VAL A 40 -0.45 8.25 -7.72
CA VAL A 40 -1.38 7.75 -8.75
C VAL A 40 -0.56 7.25 -9.92
N THR A 41 -0.73 5.99 -10.29
CA THR A 41 -0.05 5.39 -11.45
C THR A 41 -1.08 4.98 -12.49
N LEU A 42 -0.96 5.53 -13.69
CA LEU A 42 -1.75 5.17 -14.85
C LEU A 42 -0.97 4.15 -15.69
N GLU A 43 -1.59 3.02 -15.99
CA GLU A 43 -1.02 1.95 -16.81
C GLU A 43 -1.99 1.60 -17.93
N LYS A 44 -1.46 1.41 -19.15
CA LYS A 44 -2.23 0.87 -20.26
C LYS A 44 -2.31 -0.65 -20.12
N ALA A 45 -3.53 -1.19 -20.11
CA ALA A 45 -3.80 -2.63 -20.13
C ALA A 45 -4.38 -3.04 -21.50
N ASP A 46 -4.42 -4.34 -21.78
CA ASP A 46 -4.80 -4.86 -23.11
C ASP A 46 -6.15 -4.35 -23.64
N SER A 47 -7.11 -4.09 -22.75
CA SER A 47 -8.47 -3.66 -23.11
C SER A 47 -8.88 -2.32 -22.53
N GLY A 48 -7.92 -1.48 -22.08
CA GLY A 48 -8.23 -0.19 -21.49
C GLY A 48 -7.10 0.37 -20.61
N PHE A 49 -7.48 1.03 -19.55
CA PHE A 49 -6.55 1.66 -18.61
C PHE A 49 -6.76 1.13 -17.21
N ARG A 50 -5.66 0.94 -16.51
CA ARG A 50 -5.63 0.62 -15.08
C ARG A 50 -5.04 1.80 -14.33
N VAL A 51 -5.72 2.24 -13.29
CA VAL A 51 -5.21 3.25 -12.36
C VAL A 51 -4.99 2.60 -11.02
N LYS A 52 -3.79 2.76 -10.47
CA LYS A 52 -3.42 2.34 -9.12
C LYS A 52 -3.19 3.58 -8.28
N THR A 53 -3.90 3.70 -7.18
CA THR A 53 -3.73 4.78 -6.20
C THR A 53 -3.15 4.20 -4.92
N ARG A 54 -2.13 4.88 -4.36
CA ARG A 54 -1.53 4.56 -3.08
C ARG A 54 -1.47 5.84 -2.25
N VAL A 55 -2.05 5.83 -1.06
CA VAL A 55 -2.09 6.99 -0.16
C VAL A 55 -1.54 6.61 1.19
N ALA A 56 -0.48 7.30 1.62
CA ALA A 56 0.03 7.21 2.97
C ALA A 56 -0.80 8.10 3.90
N LEU A 57 -1.66 7.49 4.71
CA LEU A 57 -2.52 8.17 5.69
C LEU A 57 -1.74 8.55 6.95
N SER A 58 -0.75 7.74 7.33
CA SER A 58 0.21 7.98 8.40
C SER A 58 1.51 7.22 8.09
N ARG A 59 2.52 7.33 8.98
CA ARG A 59 3.79 6.61 8.79
C ARG A 59 3.65 5.10 8.59
N ARG A 60 2.52 4.51 9.03
CA ARG A 60 2.32 3.06 9.09
C ARG A 60 1.01 2.57 8.47
N ILE A 61 0.19 3.47 7.95
CA ILE A 61 -1.10 3.13 7.35
C ILE A 61 -1.11 3.62 5.91
N GLU A 62 -1.12 2.68 4.99
CA GLU A 62 -1.26 2.94 3.56
C GLU A 62 -2.60 2.42 3.06
N LEU A 63 -3.21 3.21 2.19
CA LEU A 63 -4.38 2.84 1.42
C LEU A 63 -3.94 2.53 0.00
N GLU A 64 -4.29 1.36 -0.50
CA GLU A 64 -4.20 1.05 -1.93
C GLU A 64 -5.60 0.86 -2.53
N ALA A 65 -5.78 1.37 -3.75
CA ALA A 65 -6.98 1.10 -4.53
C ALA A 65 -6.64 1.06 -6.02
N THR A 66 -7.34 0.20 -6.75
CA THR A 66 -7.14 0.01 -8.19
C THR A 66 -8.48 0.16 -8.89
N GLY A 67 -8.48 0.86 -10.02
CA GLY A 67 -9.61 0.97 -10.94
C GLY A 67 -9.21 0.55 -12.34
N PHE A 68 -10.17 0.02 -13.08
CA PHE A 68 -10.01 -0.37 -14.47
C PHE A 68 -11.20 0.13 -15.29
N ALA A 69 -10.93 0.74 -16.45
CA ALA A 69 -11.95 1.13 -17.41
C ALA A 69 -11.35 1.29 -18.83
N HIS A 70 -12.19 1.44 -19.82
CA HIS A 70 -11.75 1.68 -21.20
C HIS A 70 -11.10 3.06 -21.39
N GLU A 71 -11.48 4.04 -20.57
CA GLU A 71 -10.94 5.40 -20.59
C GLU A 71 -10.15 5.68 -19.30
N ALA A 72 -9.07 6.49 -19.41
CA ALA A 72 -8.18 6.79 -18.31
C ALA A 72 -8.89 7.52 -17.15
N HIS A 73 -9.76 8.49 -17.44
CA HIS A 73 -10.53 9.22 -16.43
C HIS A 73 -11.53 8.31 -15.72
N ALA A 74 -12.25 7.48 -16.47
CA ALA A 74 -13.18 6.51 -15.87
C ALA A 74 -12.47 5.46 -15.01
N ALA A 75 -11.25 5.05 -15.38
CA ALA A 75 -10.42 4.16 -14.54
C ALA A 75 -9.97 4.85 -13.25
N LEU A 76 -9.66 6.14 -13.31
CA LEU A 76 -9.35 6.95 -12.13
C LEU A 76 -10.56 7.05 -11.21
N ASP A 77 -11.74 7.40 -11.74
CA ASP A 77 -12.96 7.52 -10.96
C ASP A 77 -13.31 6.20 -10.25
N ALA A 78 -13.15 5.06 -10.93
CA ALA A 78 -13.33 3.74 -10.33
C ALA A 78 -12.31 3.49 -9.19
N ALA A 79 -11.04 3.86 -9.36
CA ALA A 79 -10.03 3.74 -8.32
C ALA A 79 -10.36 4.61 -7.09
N ILE A 80 -10.81 5.84 -7.32
CA ILE A 80 -11.23 6.77 -6.27
C ILE A 80 -12.46 6.25 -5.51
N GLU A 81 -13.44 5.69 -6.21
CA GLU A 81 -14.62 5.08 -5.56
C GLU A 81 -14.22 3.89 -4.66
N HIS A 82 -13.30 3.04 -5.12
CA HIS A 82 -12.75 1.96 -4.30
C HIS A 82 -12.01 2.47 -3.08
N ALA A 83 -11.18 3.51 -3.26
CA ALA A 83 -10.49 4.19 -2.16
C ALA A 83 -11.48 4.74 -1.13
N GLU A 84 -12.52 5.44 -1.57
CA GLU A 84 -13.55 6.00 -0.69
C GLU A 84 -14.28 4.92 0.12
N LYS A 85 -14.66 3.82 -0.51
CA LYS A 85 -15.29 2.68 0.18
C LYS A 85 -14.41 2.11 1.29
N ARG A 86 -13.09 1.96 1.03
CA ARG A 86 -12.11 1.47 2.01
C ARG A 86 -11.91 2.46 3.15
N LEU A 87 -11.72 3.75 2.86
CA LEU A 87 -11.58 4.82 3.86
C LEU A 87 -12.80 4.91 4.77
N ARG A 88 -14.01 4.86 4.21
CA ARG A 88 -15.26 4.89 4.97
C ARG A 88 -15.39 3.71 5.93
N ARG A 89 -15.04 2.49 5.48
CA ARG A 89 -15.04 1.29 6.33
C ARG A 89 -14.03 1.43 7.46
N HIS A 90 -12.82 1.86 7.15
CA HIS A 90 -11.76 2.05 8.13
C HIS A 90 -12.13 3.08 9.19
N LYS A 91 -12.61 4.27 8.78
CA LYS A 91 -13.07 5.31 9.72
C LYS A 91 -14.19 4.82 10.63
N ARG A 92 -15.15 4.06 10.09
CA ARG A 92 -16.24 3.47 10.88
C ARG A 92 -15.73 2.47 11.93
N ARG A 93 -14.79 1.61 11.57
CA ARG A 93 -14.17 0.65 12.49
C ARG A 93 -13.34 1.34 13.55
N LEU A 94 -12.53 2.34 13.18
CA LEU A 94 -11.79 3.16 14.16
C LEU A 94 -12.72 3.81 15.18
N LYS A 95 -13.88 4.31 14.75
CA LYS A 95 -14.86 4.90 15.66
C LYS A 95 -15.42 3.86 16.64
N ASN A 96 -15.73 2.66 16.15
CA ASN A 96 -16.24 1.57 17.00
C ASN A 96 -15.16 1.04 17.94
N HIS A 97 -13.90 1.02 17.51
CA HIS A 97 -12.77 0.52 18.29
C HIS A 97 -12.36 1.49 19.43
N ARG A 98 -12.45 2.82 19.20
CA ARG A 98 -12.18 3.83 20.24
C ARG A 98 -13.08 3.70 21.46
N SER A 99 -14.25 3.12 21.33
CA SER A 99 -15.14 2.85 22.47
C SER A 99 -14.75 1.58 23.25
N ALA A 100 -13.82 0.77 22.76
CA ALA A 100 -13.48 -0.53 23.34
C ALA A 100 -12.04 -0.64 23.92
N ILE A 101 -11.15 0.32 23.63
CA ILE A 101 -9.74 0.24 24.05
C ILE A 101 -9.39 1.43 24.91
N THR A 102 -9.00 1.16 26.16
CA THR A 102 -8.30 2.10 27.04
C THR A 102 -6.91 2.40 26.46
N GLU A 103 -6.45 3.65 26.55
CA GLU A 103 -5.20 4.20 25.98
C GLU A 103 -3.89 3.46 26.36
N ALA A 104 -3.95 2.39 27.14
CA ALA A 104 -2.78 1.69 27.69
C ALA A 104 -2.13 0.67 26.75
N GLU A 105 -2.73 0.32 25.59
CA GLU A 105 -2.21 -0.69 24.66
C GLU A 105 -1.68 -0.09 23.34
N ALA A 106 -1.32 1.18 23.34
CA ALA A 106 -0.82 1.84 22.15
C ALA A 106 0.64 1.50 21.87
N ASN A 107 0.83 0.58 20.91
CA ASN A 107 1.98 0.61 19.99
C ASN A 107 3.38 0.37 20.60
N GLU A 108 3.62 -0.79 21.17
CA GLU A 108 4.99 -1.29 21.24
C GLU A 108 5.44 -1.73 19.83
N VAL A 109 6.54 -1.15 19.37
CA VAL A 109 7.20 -1.50 18.11
C VAL A 109 8.48 -2.21 18.45
N PHE A 110 8.65 -3.40 17.89
CA PHE A 110 9.89 -4.14 18.02
C PHE A 110 10.64 -4.09 16.69
N GLU A 111 11.88 -3.66 16.75
CA GLU A 111 12.80 -3.78 15.64
C GLU A 111 13.39 -5.21 15.67
N VAL A 112 13.14 -5.97 14.62
CA VAL A 112 13.62 -7.34 14.49
C VAL A 112 14.58 -7.44 13.32
N PRO A 113 15.79 -7.99 13.51
CA PRO A 113 16.69 -8.26 12.41
C PRO A 113 16.05 -9.32 11.49
N MET A 114 16.03 -9.03 10.21
CA MET A 114 15.55 -9.93 9.16
C MET A 114 16.72 -10.28 8.24
N THR A 115 16.98 -11.56 8.10
CA THR A 115 17.99 -12.07 7.17
C THR A 115 17.29 -12.72 5.98
N VAL A 116 17.59 -12.25 4.79
CA VAL A 116 17.06 -12.80 3.54
C VAL A 116 18.09 -13.75 2.95
N TYR A 117 17.71 -14.99 2.76
CA TYR A 117 18.53 -16.03 2.13
C TYR A 117 18.20 -16.17 0.65
N ALA A 118 19.14 -16.58 -0.17
CA ALA A 118 18.89 -16.90 -1.57
C ALA A 118 17.92 -18.09 -1.69
N GLY A 119 16.98 -18.01 -2.65
CA GLY A 119 16.10 -19.13 -2.97
C GLY A 119 16.87 -20.31 -3.56
N VAL A 120 16.38 -21.53 -3.35
CA VAL A 120 17.01 -22.77 -3.83
C VAL A 120 17.22 -22.77 -5.35
N GLU A 121 16.33 -22.12 -6.11
CA GLU A 121 16.43 -21.98 -7.58
C GLU A 121 17.63 -21.14 -8.06
N GLN A 122 18.24 -20.36 -7.16
CA GLN A 122 19.42 -19.53 -7.48
C GLN A 122 20.74 -20.21 -7.11
N LEU A 123 20.70 -21.38 -6.48
CA LEU A 123 21.90 -22.11 -6.03
C LEU A 123 22.54 -22.99 -7.14
N ASP A 124 21.75 -23.38 -8.14
CA ASP A 124 22.20 -24.27 -9.21
C ASP A 124 23.29 -23.64 -10.12
N ASP A 125 23.42 -22.31 -10.11
CA ASP A 125 24.38 -21.58 -10.99
C ASP A 125 25.76 -21.37 -10.32
N PHE A 126 25.91 -21.68 -9.03
CA PHE A 126 27.15 -21.43 -8.28
C PHE A 126 28.07 -22.66 -8.07
N GLY A 127 27.68 -23.83 -8.53
CA GLY A 127 28.57 -25.02 -8.57
C GLY A 127 29.20 -25.39 -7.21
N MET A 128 28.50 -25.20 -6.10
CA MET A 128 28.96 -25.52 -4.76
C MET A 128 28.78 -27.01 -4.47
N GLU A 129 29.84 -27.69 -4.12
CA GLU A 129 29.81 -29.05 -3.56
C GLU A 129 29.11 -29.00 -2.19
N GLU A 130 28.08 -29.82 -2.00
CA GLU A 130 27.29 -29.93 -0.78
C GLU A 130 28.18 -30.31 0.42
N GLY A 131 28.53 -29.33 1.26
CA GLY A 131 29.06 -29.54 2.59
C GLY A 131 27.94 -29.60 3.64
N PRO A 132 28.07 -30.36 4.74
CA PRO A 132 27.02 -30.52 5.75
C PRO A 132 26.68 -29.24 6.54
N ASP A 133 27.24 -28.09 6.21
CA ASP A 133 27.10 -26.81 6.90
C ASP A 133 26.71 -25.66 5.98
N ASP A 134 26.27 -25.96 4.74
CA ASP A 134 25.91 -24.94 3.75
C ASP A 134 24.51 -24.39 3.98
N LEU A 135 24.44 -23.36 4.81
CA LEU A 135 23.31 -22.45 4.81
C LEU A 135 23.31 -21.64 3.50
N PRO A 136 22.14 -21.44 2.86
CA PRO A 136 22.06 -20.63 1.66
C PRO A 136 22.68 -19.24 1.88
N PRO A 137 23.33 -18.65 0.87
CA PRO A 137 24.00 -17.37 1.05
C PRO A 137 23.00 -16.27 1.44
N VAL A 138 23.42 -15.43 2.39
CA VAL A 138 22.64 -14.28 2.82
C VAL A 138 22.63 -13.25 1.70
N VAL A 139 21.44 -12.90 1.21
CA VAL A 139 21.24 -11.90 0.13
C VAL A 139 21.07 -10.50 0.70
N ALA A 140 20.39 -10.39 1.83
CA ALA A 140 20.20 -9.10 2.50
C ALA A 140 20.00 -9.28 4.02
N GLU A 141 20.53 -8.31 4.77
CA GLU A 141 20.24 -8.12 6.18
C GLU A 141 19.55 -6.77 6.35
N MET A 142 18.38 -6.75 6.97
CA MET A 142 17.61 -5.52 7.19
C MET A 142 17.01 -5.54 8.60
N ALA A 143 16.74 -4.36 9.14
CA ALA A 143 15.87 -4.21 10.29
C ALA A 143 14.42 -4.13 9.82
N TYR A 144 13.54 -4.89 10.44
CA TYR A 144 12.11 -4.87 10.15
C TYR A 144 11.32 -4.51 11.40
N ASP A 145 10.48 -3.49 11.29
CA ASP A 145 9.63 -3.02 12.38
C ASP A 145 8.39 -3.91 12.51
N ILE A 146 8.28 -4.63 13.62
CA ILE A 146 7.08 -5.41 13.96
C ILE A 146 6.28 -4.63 15.00
N GLU A 147 5.04 -4.32 14.65
CA GLU A 147 4.11 -3.64 15.54
C GLU A 147 3.28 -4.65 16.33
N MET A 148 3.19 -4.43 17.64
CA MET A 148 2.19 -5.12 18.43
C MET A 148 0.81 -4.52 18.16
N MET A 149 -0.12 -5.34 17.76
CA MET A 149 -1.48 -4.89 17.47
C MET A 149 -2.49 -6.01 17.76
N THR A 150 -3.73 -5.62 18.03
CA THR A 150 -4.81 -6.61 18.15
C THR A 150 -5.14 -7.24 16.79
N VAL A 151 -5.75 -8.44 16.80
CA VAL A 151 -6.19 -9.11 15.58
C VAL A 151 -7.11 -8.21 14.74
N GLU A 152 -8.00 -7.47 15.39
CA GLU A 152 -8.90 -6.53 14.71
C GLU A 152 -8.15 -5.38 14.03
N GLN A 153 -7.12 -4.84 14.68
CA GLN A 153 -6.24 -3.83 14.09
C GLN A 153 -5.46 -4.38 12.90
N ALA A 154 -4.94 -5.60 13.01
CA ALA A 154 -4.23 -6.27 11.92
C ALA A 154 -5.15 -6.49 10.71
N VAL A 155 -6.38 -6.96 10.93
CA VAL A 155 -7.39 -7.13 9.87
C VAL A 155 -7.74 -5.78 9.22
N MET A 156 -7.94 -4.70 10.02
CA MET A 156 -8.21 -3.38 9.47
C MET A 156 -7.05 -2.86 8.61
N LYS A 157 -5.81 -3.07 9.05
CA LYS A 157 -4.61 -2.67 8.32
C LYS A 157 -4.47 -3.47 7.02
N LEU A 158 -4.72 -4.78 7.08
CA LEU A 158 -4.69 -5.66 5.93
C LEU A 158 -5.75 -5.28 4.89
N GLU A 159 -6.97 -4.94 5.30
CA GLU A 159 -8.04 -4.53 4.38
C GLU A 159 -7.75 -3.20 3.67
N LEU A 160 -6.97 -2.29 4.28
CA LEU A 160 -6.54 -1.05 3.63
C LEU A 160 -5.44 -1.32 2.59
N SER A 161 -4.49 -2.18 2.92
CA SER A 161 -3.33 -2.47 2.09
C SER A 161 -3.53 -3.65 1.15
N SER A 162 -4.59 -4.49 1.35
CA SER A 162 -4.68 -5.72 0.59
C SER A 162 -4.97 -5.52 -0.88
N HIS A 163 -4.11 -6.16 -1.59
CA HIS A 163 -4.26 -6.55 -2.97
C HIS A 163 -5.31 -7.66 -3.05
N ASN A 164 -6.29 -7.46 -3.88
CA ASN A 164 -7.08 -8.56 -4.42
C ASN A 164 -6.43 -8.99 -5.72
#